data_759aa5291fcbc447f22b25ee604c8183
#
_entry.id   759aa5291fcbc447f22b25ee604c8183
#
_cell.length_a   1.000
_cell.length_b   1.000
_cell.length_c   1.000
_cell.angle_alpha   90.00
_cell.angle_beta   90.00
_cell.angle_gamma   90.00
#
_symmetry.space_group_name_H-M   'P 1'
#
loop_
_entity.id
_entity.type
_entity.pdbx_description
1 polymer ?
#
loop_
_entity_poly.entity_id
_entity_poly.type
_entity_poly.pdbx_seq_one_letter_code
_entity_poly.pdbx_strand_id
1 'polypeptide(L)'
;NAYTSYENTCFYFGATDNFYENLEVLLRSVGSFHVSAASVEKERAIIGSEIKMYDDRPETAVSRGLTSAMYFEHPTVMPISGTEESISLITPELLGRVYKDFYLPQNLSLCVCGEADAQRVYELVGKYFTPSAGSRPETVIKPEGVHVKEERRMLHLPVATPLYAFGIKLPPDKADDIAAEKRAAAIRTAVSLAFGRASEFYCRYYSEGLLGERFWAGYSRMRGMAHITVSGSGKEPERVMELALRELEERKKSFFTHGEFLREKRAAYADCLSVFDSGEDIASVFASDARRGYDEYDCIEILRSLTEEDVFRALCAIDINNSAICIAENAKGKDKSL
;
A
#
# COMPACT_ATOMS: atom_id res chain seq x y z
N ASN A 1 -16.85 10.50 -3.54
CA ASN A 1 -16.09 9.30 -3.87
C ASN A 1 -15.63 8.60 -2.59
N ALA A 2 -15.18 7.33 -2.68
CA ALA A 2 -14.69 6.60 -1.51
C ALA A 2 -13.69 5.51 -1.92
N TYR A 3 -12.80 5.16 -1.00
CA TYR A 3 -11.96 3.97 -1.10
C TYR A 3 -11.78 3.30 0.26
N THR A 4 -11.45 2.01 0.23
CA THR A 4 -11.09 1.23 1.42
C THR A 4 -9.71 0.62 1.23
N SER A 5 -8.87 0.75 2.25
CA SER A 5 -7.59 0.06 2.39
C SER A 5 -7.65 -0.97 3.52
N TYR A 6 -6.53 -1.62 3.82
CA TYR A 6 -6.45 -2.51 4.99
C TYR A 6 -6.51 -1.78 6.34
N GLU A 7 -6.30 -0.47 6.34
CA GLU A 7 -6.19 0.32 7.57
C GLU A 7 -7.30 1.36 7.73
N ASN A 8 -7.95 1.79 6.64
CA ASN A 8 -8.96 2.84 6.68
C ASN A 8 -9.96 2.77 5.53
N THR A 9 -11.10 3.41 5.73
CA THR A 9 -12.03 3.82 4.68
C THR A 9 -12.04 5.35 4.61
N CYS A 10 -11.90 5.90 3.43
CA CYS A 10 -11.91 7.33 3.17
C CYS A 10 -13.11 7.68 2.29
N PHE A 11 -13.87 8.71 2.68
CA PHE A 11 -14.90 9.33 1.89
C PHE A 11 -14.45 10.76 1.55
N TYR A 12 -14.48 11.15 0.30
CA TYR A 12 -13.94 12.44 -0.11
C TYR A 12 -14.70 13.04 -1.30
N PHE A 13 -14.56 14.34 -1.45
CA PHE A 13 -15.00 15.06 -2.63
C PHE A 13 -14.08 16.26 -2.89
N GLY A 14 -14.00 16.69 -4.15
CA GLY A 14 -13.46 17.97 -4.57
C GLY A 14 -14.61 18.83 -5.11
N ALA A 15 -14.60 20.11 -4.81
CA ALA A 15 -15.60 21.06 -5.29
C ALA A 15 -14.97 22.42 -5.60
N THR A 16 -15.41 23.04 -6.69
CA THR A 16 -15.09 24.42 -7.05
C THR A 16 -16.16 25.40 -6.58
N ASP A 17 -17.37 24.89 -6.28
CA ASP A 17 -18.52 25.63 -5.82
C ASP A 17 -19.32 24.83 -4.78
N ASN A 18 -20.17 25.52 -4.00
CA ASN A 18 -21.10 24.91 -3.05
C ASN A 18 -20.41 23.96 -2.05
N PHE A 19 -19.22 24.35 -1.58
CA PHE A 19 -18.41 23.51 -0.71
C PHE A 19 -19.16 23.08 0.56
N TYR A 20 -19.82 23.98 1.25
CA TYR A 20 -20.49 23.67 2.52
C TYR A 20 -21.73 22.79 2.34
N GLU A 21 -22.47 22.96 1.26
CA GLU A 21 -23.58 22.09 0.90
C GLU A 21 -23.11 20.67 0.59
N ASN A 22 -22.01 20.54 -0.16
CA ASN A 22 -21.39 19.24 -0.43
C ASN A 22 -20.82 18.62 0.84
N LEU A 23 -20.17 19.40 1.71
CA LEU A 23 -19.68 18.93 3.00
C LEU A 23 -20.84 18.42 3.88
N GLU A 24 -21.96 19.15 3.91
CA GLU A 24 -23.14 18.71 4.68
C GLU A 24 -23.70 17.39 4.14
N VAL A 25 -23.73 17.18 2.83
CA VAL A 25 -24.12 15.89 2.21
C VAL A 25 -23.16 14.78 2.64
N LEU A 26 -21.84 15.02 2.59
CA LEU A 26 -20.84 14.03 3.03
C LEU A 26 -21.01 13.67 4.50
N LEU A 27 -21.08 14.69 5.38
CA LEU A 27 -21.22 14.47 6.83
C LEU A 27 -22.53 13.73 7.17
N ARG A 28 -23.63 14.07 6.51
CA ARG A 28 -24.91 13.36 6.68
C ARG A 28 -24.80 11.91 6.20
N SER A 29 -24.15 11.67 5.06
CA SER A 29 -24.00 10.32 4.51
C SER A 29 -23.14 9.42 5.40
N VAL A 30 -22.06 9.94 5.96
CA VAL A 30 -21.18 9.20 6.88
C VAL A 30 -21.78 9.12 8.29
N GLY A 31 -22.48 10.14 8.73
CA GLY A 31 -23.08 10.25 10.08
C GLY A 31 -24.40 9.52 10.25
N SER A 32 -24.95 8.89 9.22
CA SER A 32 -26.22 8.16 9.32
C SER A 32 -26.17 6.79 8.62
N PHE A 33 -26.79 5.79 9.25
CA PHE A 33 -26.85 4.44 8.70
C PHE A 33 -28.25 4.11 8.22
N HIS A 34 -28.40 3.91 6.91
CA HIS A 34 -29.68 3.54 6.28
C HIS A 34 -29.44 2.45 5.24
N VAL A 35 -29.44 1.19 5.66
CA VAL A 35 -29.20 0.03 4.78
C VAL A 35 -30.37 -0.93 4.87
N SER A 36 -30.93 -1.30 3.72
CA SER A 36 -32.00 -2.28 3.60
C SER A 36 -31.48 -3.60 3.02
N ALA A 37 -32.22 -4.69 3.22
CA ALA A 37 -31.88 -5.99 2.60
C ALA A 37 -31.82 -5.88 1.07
N ALA A 38 -32.72 -5.10 0.45
CA ALA A 38 -32.73 -4.91 -0.99
C ALA A 38 -31.49 -4.13 -1.49
N SER A 39 -31.01 -3.13 -0.72
CA SER A 39 -29.78 -2.41 -1.07
C SER A 39 -28.53 -3.28 -0.90
N VAL A 40 -28.46 -4.13 0.12
CA VAL A 40 -27.37 -5.09 0.30
C VAL A 40 -27.30 -6.08 -0.86
N GLU A 41 -28.45 -6.62 -1.28
CA GLU A 41 -28.49 -7.57 -2.39
C GLU A 41 -28.07 -6.95 -3.72
N LYS A 42 -28.52 -5.71 -3.99
CA LYS A 42 -28.07 -4.95 -5.16
C LYS A 42 -26.56 -4.71 -5.16
N GLU A 43 -26.03 -4.26 -4.04
CA GLU A 43 -24.61 -3.95 -3.88
C GLU A 43 -23.75 -5.21 -3.95
N ARG A 44 -24.20 -6.33 -3.40
CA ARG A 44 -23.54 -7.63 -3.50
C ARG A 44 -23.31 -8.06 -4.94
N ALA A 45 -24.29 -7.84 -5.82
CA ALA A 45 -24.16 -8.17 -7.24
C ALA A 45 -23.10 -7.29 -7.94
N ILE A 46 -23.02 -6.00 -7.56
CA ILE A 46 -22.02 -5.06 -8.10
C ILE A 46 -20.63 -5.47 -7.63
N ILE A 47 -20.44 -5.67 -6.32
CA ILE A 47 -19.17 -6.08 -5.73
C ILE A 47 -18.74 -7.45 -6.27
N GLY A 48 -19.66 -8.41 -6.45
CA GLY A 48 -19.35 -9.69 -7.07
C GLY A 48 -18.78 -9.56 -8.48
N SER A 49 -19.31 -8.62 -9.28
CA SER A 49 -18.77 -8.31 -10.60
C SER A 49 -17.40 -7.66 -10.53
N GLU A 50 -17.18 -6.81 -9.54
CA GLU A 50 -15.88 -6.17 -9.27
C GLU A 50 -14.82 -7.20 -8.84
N ILE A 51 -15.17 -8.14 -7.96
CA ILE A 51 -14.29 -9.24 -7.54
C ILE A 51 -13.81 -10.01 -8.77
N LYS A 52 -14.74 -10.42 -9.67
CA LYS A 52 -14.39 -11.13 -10.91
C LYS A 52 -13.45 -10.30 -11.79
N MET A 53 -13.72 -9.02 -11.95
CA MET A 53 -12.86 -8.12 -12.72
C MET A 53 -11.42 -8.07 -12.17
N TYR A 54 -11.23 -8.09 -10.84
CA TYR A 54 -9.90 -8.14 -10.25
C TYR A 54 -9.26 -9.53 -10.36
N ASP A 55 -10.03 -10.59 -10.22
CA ASP A 55 -9.55 -11.98 -10.32
C ASP A 55 -9.09 -12.32 -11.75
N ASP A 56 -9.69 -11.68 -12.76
CA ASP A 56 -9.30 -11.81 -14.17
C ASP A 56 -7.98 -11.08 -14.51
N ARG A 57 -7.41 -10.30 -13.57
CA ARG A 57 -6.14 -9.58 -13.79
C ARG A 57 -4.95 -10.42 -13.33
N PRO A 58 -4.07 -10.88 -14.23
CA PRO A 58 -2.93 -11.70 -13.86
C PRO A 58 -1.96 -11.01 -12.87
N GLU A 59 -1.79 -9.69 -12.99
CA GLU A 59 -0.95 -8.89 -12.09
C GLU A 59 -1.49 -8.92 -10.65
N THR A 60 -2.82 -8.84 -10.49
CA THR A 60 -3.48 -8.95 -9.18
C THR A 60 -3.25 -10.33 -8.57
N ALA A 61 -3.38 -11.39 -9.38
CA ALA A 61 -3.15 -12.76 -8.93
C ALA A 61 -1.69 -12.97 -8.48
N VAL A 62 -0.71 -12.44 -9.22
CA VAL A 62 0.72 -12.52 -8.86
C VAL A 62 1.00 -11.75 -7.56
N SER A 63 0.46 -10.53 -7.41
CA SER A 63 0.63 -9.73 -6.20
C SER A 63 0.02 -10.41 -4.96
N ARG A 64 -1.22 -10.91 -5.07
CA ARG A 64 -1.87 -11.69 -4.00
C ARG A 64 -1.12 -12.99 -3.72
N GLY A 65 -0.64 -13.67 -4.75
CA GLY A 65 0.18 -14.88 -4.66
C GLY A 65 1.45 -14.62 -3.86
N LEU A 66 2.16 -13.53 -4.14
CA LEU A 66 3.35 -13.14 -3.38
C LEU A 66 3.02 -12.85 -1.92
N THR A 67 2.00 -12.03 -1.65
CA THR A 67 1.59 -11.70 -0.27
C THR A 67 1.23 -12.95 0.52
N SER A 68 0.50 -13.89 -0.11
CA SER A 68 0.13 -15.17 0.51
C SER A 68 1.32 -16.13 0.70
N ALA A 69 2.40 -15.97 -0.09
CA ALA A 69 3.63 -16.72 0.08
C ALA A 69 4.50 -16.14 1.21
N MET A 70 4.43 -14.82 1.45
CA MET A 70 5.20 -14.16 2.51
C MET A 70 4.55 -14.24 3.89
N TYR A 71 3.21 -14.13 3.98
CA TYR A 71 2.49 -13.97 5.25
C TYR A 71 1.59 -15.14 5.57
N PHE A 72 1.40 -15.43 6.87
CA PHE A 72 0.59 -16.54 7.36
C PHE A 72 -0.86 -16.12 7.62
N GLU A 73 -1.05 -15.12 8.48
CA GLU A 73 -2.36 -14.70 8.99
C GLU A 73 -2.59 -13.17 8.92
N HIS A 74 -1.61 -12.41 8.40
CA HIS A 74 -1.78 -10.97 8.29
C HIS A 74 -2.99 -10.62 7.39
N PRO A 75 -3.81 -9.60 7.72
CA PRO A 75 -4.99 -9.24 6.94
C PRO A 75 -4.74 -9.03 5.44
N THR A 76 -3.52 -8.65 5.06
CA THR A 76 -3.12 -8.43 3.64
C THR A 76 -3.16 -9.70 2.78
N VAL A 77 -3.23 -10.90 3.36
CA VAL A 77 -3.43 -12.14 2.59
C VAL A 77 -4.87 -12.29 2.08
N MET A 78 -5.80 -11.52 2.64
CA MET A 78 -7.19 -11.49 2.22
C MET A 78 -7.42 -10.34 1.23
N PRO A 79 -8.19 -10.53 0.14
CA PRO A 79 -8.57 -9.42 -0.71
C PRO A 79 -9.41 -8.38 0.06
N ILE A 80 -9.16 -7.09 -0.18
CA ILE A 80 -9.95 -6.00 0.44
C ILE A 80 -11.43 -6.12 0.04
N SER A 81 -11.70 -6.48 -1.21
CA SER A 81 -13.07 -6.72 -1.71
C SER A 81 -13.73 -7.97 -1.12
N GLY A 82 -12.98 -8.79 -0.39
CA GLY A 82 -13.46 -10.11 0.02
C GLY A 82 -13.49 -11.12 -1.12
N THR A 83 -14.26 -12.20 -0.92
CA THR A 83 -14.56 -13.25 -1.91
C THR A 83 -16.07 -13.36 -2.09
N GLU A 84 -16.55 -14.02 -3.15
CA GLU A 84 -17.99 -14.26 -3.35
C GLU A 84 -18.63 -14.93 -2.13
N GLU A 85 -17.93 -15.88 -1.48
CA GLU A 85 -18.40 -16.54 -0.27
C GLU A 85 -18.51 -15.54 0.89
N SER A 86 -17.47 -14.72 1.11
CA SER A 86 -17.46 -13.80 2.25
C SER A 86 -18.51 -12.69 2.11
N ILE A 87 -18.71 -12.14 0.92
CA ILE A 87 -19.74 -11.11 0.70
C ILE A 87 -21.15 -11.66 0.78
N SER A 88 -21.36 -12.97 0.52
CA SER A 88 -22.66 -13.62 0.66
C SER A 88 -23.16 -13.64 2.11
N LEU A 89 -22.25 -13.59 3.08
CA LEU A 89 -22.55 -13.59 4.52
C LEU A 89 -22.87 -12.19 5.07
N ILE A 90 -22.70 -11.13 4.27
CA ILE A 90 -22.97 -9.75 4.71
C ILE A 90 -24.48 -9.51 4.74
N THR A 91 -24.98 -9.08 5.91
CA THR A 91 -26.37 -8.72 6.14
C THR A 91 -26.52 -7.27 6.61
N PRO A 92 -27.70 -6.65 6.52
CA PRO A 92 -27.92 -5.32 7.09
C PRO A 92 -27.57 -5.22 8.57
N GLU A 93 -27.83 -6.27 9.36
CA GLU A 93 -27.56 -6.33 10.80
C GLU A 93 -26.04 -6.35 11.05
N LEU A 94 -25.27 -7.11 10.23
CA LEU A 94 -23.81 -7.12 10.31
C LEU A 94 -23.24 -5.75 9.99
N LEU A 95 -23.70 -5.13 8.90
CA LEU A 95 -23.29 -3.77 8.52
C LEU A 95 -23.63 -2.75 9.60
N GLY A 96 -24.84 -2.87 10.20
CA GLY A 96 -25.25 -1.99 11.31
C GLY A 96 -24.36 -2.13 12.55
N ARG A 97 -23.89 -3.33 12.87
CA ARG A 97 -22.91 -3.55 13.96
C ARG A 97 -21.57 -2.89 13.62
N VAL A 98 -21.03 -3.17 12.43
CA VAL A 98 -19.76 -2.59 11.99
C VAL A 98 -19.84 -1.05 11.98
N TYR A 99 -20.94 -0.48 11.48
CA TYR A 99 -21.15 0.96 11.51
C TYR A 99 -21.15 1.50 12.94
N LYS A 100 -21.89 0.88 13.84
CA LYS A 100 -21.97 1.28 15.26
C LYS A 100 -20.64 1.17 15.99
N ASP A 101 -19.81 0.19 15.64
CA ASP A 101 -18.55 -0.08 16.32
C ASP A 101 -17.40 0.80 15.79
N PHE A 102 -17.41 1.16 14.50
CA PHE A 102 -16.29 1.83 13.85
C PHE A 102 -16.55 3.27 13.41
N TYR A 103 -17.81 3.66 13.12
CA TYR A 103 -18.15 5.03 12.69
C TYR A 103 -18.46 5.93 13.89
N LEU A 104 -17.58 5.89 14.87
CA LEU A 104 -17.65 6.69 16.08
C LEU A 104 -16.88 7.99 15.86
N PRO A 105 -17.36 9.15 16.39
CA PRO A 105 -16.68 10.45 16.24
C PRO A 105 -15.20 10.40 16.60
N GLN A 106 -14.83 9.70 17.67
CA GLN A 106 -13.44 9.52 18.11
C GLN A 106 -12.59 8.62 17.20
N ASN A 107 -13.21 7.91 16.26
CA ASN A 107 -12.54 7.07 15.27
C ASN A 107 -12.57 7.67 13.86
N LEU A 108 -13.10 8.87 13.71
CA LEU A 108 -13.17 9.60 12.44
C LEU A 108 -12.22 10.80 12.47
N SER A 109 -11.64 11.10 11.32
CA SER A 109 -10.85 12.31 11.09
C SER A 109 -11.39 13.02 9.86
N LEU A 110 -11.52 14.33 9.92
CA LEU A 110 -11.88 15.19 8.80
C LEU A 110 -10.71 16.09 8.46
N CYS A 111 -10.30 16.08 7.20
CA CYS A 111 -9.35 17.04 6.66
C CYS A 111 -10.04 17.88 5.58
N VAL A 112 -9.85 19.18 5.62
CA VAL A 112 -10.35 20.14 4.63
C VAL A 112 -9.18 20.97 4.14
N CYS A 113 -8.98 21.01 2.83
CA CYS A 113 -7.99 21.84 2.18
C CYS A 113 -8.66 22.75 1.15
N GLY A 114 -8.37 24.05 1.22
CA GLY A 114 -8.92 25.05 0.34
C GLY A 114 -9.44 26.29 1.07
N GLU A 115 -10.15 27.15 0.36
CA GLU A 115 -10.74 28.38 0.90
C GLU A 115 -12.02 28.03 1.69
N ALA A 116 -11.86 27.67 2.97
CA ALA A 116 -12.97 27.30 3.85
C ALA A 116 -12.82 27.99 5.22
N ASP A 117 -13.95 28.46 5.77
CA ASP A 117 -14.03 28.97 7.13
C ASP A 117 -14.05 27.80 8.13
N ALA A 118 -13.01 27.70 8.95
CA ALA A 118 -12.85 26.61 9.91
C ALA A 118 -14.01 26.56 10.93
N GLN A 119 -14.51 27.73 11.39
CA GLN A 119 -15.59 27.78 12.36
C GLN A 119 -16.88 27.20 11.77
N ARG A 120 -17.18 27.55 10.52
CA ARG A 120 -18.37 27.02 9.81
C ARG A 120 -18.25 25.50 9.57
N VAL A 121 -17.02 24.99 9.29
CA VAL A 121 -16.77 23.55 9.20
C VAL A 121 -17.06 22.88 10.55
N TYR A 122 -16.54 23.42 11.66
CA TYR A 122 -16.80 22.89 13.01
C TYR A 122 -18.30 22.87 13.35
N GLU A 123 -19.03 23.93 13.01
CA GLU A 123 -20.48 24.00 13.24
C GLU A 123 -21.23 22.92 12.46
N LEU A 124 -20.85 22.69 11.20
CA LEU A 124 -21.42 21.62 10.37
C LEU A 124 -21.12 20.24 10.94
N VAL A 125 -19.88 19.97 11.32
CA VAL A 125 -19.48 18.68 11.96
C VAL A 125 -20.32 18.46 13.21
N GLY A 126 -20.47 19.47 14.08
CA GLY A 126 -21.23 19.38 15.33
C GLY A 126 -22.71 19.04 15.15
N LYS A 127 -23.31 19.28 13.97
CA LYS A 127 -24.70 18.88 13.67
C LYS A 127 -24.85 17.36 13.49
N TYR A 128 -23.83 16.69 12.99
CA TYR A 128 -23.89 15.27 12.60
C TYR A 128 -23.11 14.34 13.53
N PHE A 129 -22.10 14.87 14.20
CA PHE A 129 -21.22 14.09 15.07
C PHE A 129 -21.15 14.71 16.46
N THR A 130 -21.79 14.04 17.40
CA THR A 130 -21.74 14.44 18.82
C THR A 130 -20.69 13.59 19.52
N PRO A 131 -19.79 14.17 20.33
CA PRO A 131 -18.84 13.41 21.13
C PRO A 131 -19.53 12.30 21.89
N SER A 132 -19.02 11.08 21.80
CA SER A 132 -19.56 9.92 22.52
C SER A 132 -18.57 9.46 23.60
N ALA A 133 -19.11 8.82 24.65
CA ALA A 133 -18.30 8.30 25.76
C ALA A 133 -17.53 7.01 25.41
N GLY A 134 -17.62 6.51 24.17
CA GLY A 134 -16.93 5.31 23.72
C GLY A 134 -15.43 5.50 23.54
N SER A 135 -14.66 4.44 23.66
CA SER A 135 -13.25 4.43 23.28
C SER A 135 -13.10 4.15 21.78
N ARG A 136 -12.00 4.62 21.20
CA ARG A 136 -11.61 4.24 19.83
C ARG A 136 -11.41 2.72 19.77
N PRO A 137 -11.88 2.03 18.70
CA PRO A 137 -11.63 0.61 18.52
C PRO A 137 -10.13 0.31 18.53
N GLU A 138 -9.74 -0.75 19.25
CA GLU A 138 -8.35 -1.20 19.25
C GLU A 138 -8.12 -2.16 18.09
N THR A 139 -7.07 -1.90 17.32
CA THR A 139 -6.64 -2.81 16.25
C THR A 139 -5.71 -3.86 16.82
N VAL A 140 -6.15 -5.11 16.81
CA VAL A 140 -5.34 -6.27 17.22
C VAL A 140 -4.85 -6.98 15.96
N ILE A 141 -3.53 -7.01 15.76
CA ILE A 141 -2.89 -7.80 14.69
C ILE A 141 -2.20 -8.98 15.35
N LYS A 142 -2.51 -10.17 14.86
CA LYS A 142 -1.82 -11.38 15.31
C LYS A 142 -0.34 -11.31 14.94
N PRO A 143 0.57 -11.81 15.81
CA PRO A 143 1.98 -11.90 15.47
C PRO A 143 2.19 -12.73 14.21
N GLU A 144 2.90 -12.19 13.26
CA GLU A 144 3.33 -12.87 12.05
C GLU A 144 4.60 -13.67 12.28
N GLY A 145 4.74 -14.79 11.55
CA GLY A 145 6.00 -15.53 11.49
C GLY A 145 7.13 -14.63 10.93
N VAL A 146 8.31 -14.76 11.50
CA VAL A 146 9.50 -13.99 11.07
C VAL A 146 9.88 -14.33 9.62
N HIS A 147 9.76 -15.60 9.24
CA HIS A 147 10.12 -16.10 7.91
C HIS A 147 8.94 -16.03 6.94
N VAL A 148 9.26 -16.09 5.64
CA VAL A 148 8.26 -16.29 4.59
C VAL A 148 7.57 -17.65 4.78
N LYS A 149 6.30 -17.73 4.41
CA LYS A 149 5.50 -18.94 4.53
C LYS A 149 5.86 -19.98 3.46
N GLU A 150 6.20 -19.50 2.27
CA GLU A 150 6.51 -20.29 1.09
C GLU A 150 7.53 -19.53 0.25
N GLU A 151 8.64 -20.15 -0.12
CA GLU A 151 9.68 -19.48 -0.90
C GLU A 151 9.31 -19.28 -2.38
N ARG A 152 8.46 -20.17 -2.92
CA ARG A 152 8.11 -20.17 -4.34
C ARG A 152 6.66 -20.57 -4.57
N ARG A 153 5.94 -19.75 -5.33
CA ARG A 153 4.57 -20.01 -5.78
C ARG A 153 4.45 -19.89 -7.29
N MET A 154 3.82 -20.88 -7.91
CA MET A 154 3.53 -20.89 -9.34
C MET A 154 2.03 -20.75 -9.58
N LEU A 155 1.68 -19.91 -10.53
CA LEU A 155 0.31 -19.71 -11.01
C LEU A 155 0.27 -20.05 -12.51
N HIS A 156 -0.77 -20.75 -12.93
CA HIS A 156 -1.01 -21.05 -14.35
C HIS A 156 -2.13 -20.15 -14.88
N LEU A 157 -1.74 -19.09 -15.56
CA LEU A 157 -2.64 -18.05 -16.06
C LEU A 157 -2.41 -17.83 -17.56
N PRO A 158 -3.43 -17.37 -18.31
CA PRO A 158 -3.33 -17.10 -19.75
C PRO A 158 -2.53 -15.82 -20.03
N VAL A 159 -1.22 -15.85 -19.77
CA VAL A 159 -0.30 -14.74 -20.01
C VAL A 159 0.60 -15.01 -21.21
N ALA A 160 0.87 -13.98 -22.02
CA ALA A 160 1.75 -14.09 -23.17
C ALA A 160 3.25 -14.16 -22.76
N THR A 161 3.60 -13.43 -21.71
CA THR A 161 4.93 -13.39 -21.11
C THR A 161 4.77 -13.65 -19.62
N PRO A 162 5.63 -14.46 -18.99
CA PRO A 162 5.59 -14.68 -17.56
C PRO A 162 5.56 -13.35 -16.78
N LEU A 163 4.67 -13.28 -15.80
CA LEU A 163 4.62 -12.21 -14.81
C LEU A 163 5.24 -12.71 -13.52
N TYR A 164 5.91 -11.83 -12.82
CA TYR A 164 6.51 -12.18 -11.54
C TYR A 164 6.39 -11.06 -10.52
N ALA A 165 6.36 -11.44 -9.27
CA ALA A 165 6.68 -10.59 -8.16
C ALA A 165 7.50 -11.40 -7.16
N PHE A 166 8.61 -10.85 -6.68
CA PHE A 166 9.32 -11.39 -5.54
C PHE A 166 9.40 -10.36 -4.42
N GLY A 167 9.47 -10.85 -3.20
CA GLY A 167 9.49 -10.01 -2.02
C GLY A 167 10.52 -10.46 -1.02
N ILE A 168 11.08 -9.50 -0.28
CA ILE A 168 11.95 -9.73 0.86
C ILE A 168 11.17 -9.27 2.09
N LYS A 169 10.81 -10.22 2.96
CA LYS A 169 10.08 -9.93 4.19
C LYS A 169 11.01 -9.32 5.21
N LEU A 170 10.61 -8.20 5.79
CA LEU A 170 11.36 -7.47 6.80
C LEU A 170 10.63 -7.52 8.15
N PRO A 171 11.35 -7.39 9.27
CA PRO A 171 10.70 -7.22 10.56
C PRO A 171 9.82 -5.96 10.55
N PRO A 172 8.54 -6.07 10.96
CA PRO A 172 7.66 -4.91 11.06
C PRO A 172 8.10 -4.00 12.21
N ASP A 173 7.85 -2.70 12.05
CA ASP A 173 8.03 -1.75 13.14
C ASP A 173 7.02 -2.02 14.27
N LYS A 174 7.47 -1.77 15.52
CA LYS A 174 6.63 -1.96 16.72
C LYS A 174 5.60 -0.84 16.89
N ALA A 175 5.91 0.34 16.38
CA ALA A 175 5.07 1.52 16.43
C ALA A 175 5.07 2.20 15.05
N ASP A 176 4.03 2.95 14.77
CA ASP A 176 3.96 3.84 13.61
C ASP A 176 4.27 5.26 14.07
N ASP A 177 5.56 5.55 14.17
CA ASP A 177 6.12 6.80 14.70
C ASP A 177 7.19 7.38 13.75
N ILE A 178 7.71 8.57 14.10
CA ILE A 178 8.75 9.26 13.34
C ILE A 178 10.01 8.38 13.15
N ALA A 179 10.38 7.58 14.14
CA ALA A 179 11.55 6.71 14.03
C ALA A 179 11.31 5.57 13.03
N ALA A 180 10.11 5.01 13.00
CA ALA A 180 9.69 4.02 12.02
C ALA A 180 9.65 4.64 10.61
N GLU A 181 9.13 5.87 10.46
CA GLU A 181 9.12 6.57 9.18
C GLU A 181 10.52 6.89 8.67
N LYS A 182 11.44 7.31 9.55
CA LYS A 182 12.84 7.51 9.18
C LYS A 182 13.48 6.21 8.65
N ARG A 183 13.22 5.07 9.29
CA ARG A 183 13.69 3.76 8.79
C ARG A 183 13.06 3.43 7.44
N ALA A 184 11.77 3.66 7.29
CA ALA A 184 11.06 3.44 6.04
C ALA A 184 11.59 4.30 4.91
N ALA A 185 11.85 5.58 5.15
CA ALA A 185 12.45 6.48 4.18
C ALA A 185 13.86 6.00 3.74
N ALA A 186 14.67 5.53 4.70
CA ALA A 186 15.98 4.96 4.41
C ALA A 186 15.88 3.68 3.55
N ILE A 187 14.93 2.78 3.85
CA ILE A 187 14.72 1.57 3.05
C ILE A 187 14.20 1.93 1.66
N ARG A 188 13.21 2.83 1.53
CA ARG A 188 12.70 3.29 0.22
C ARG A 188 13.83 3.87 -0.62
N THR A 189 14.68 4.69 -0.03
CA THR A 189 15.84 5.27 -0.73
C THR A 189 16.83 4.19 -1.16
N ALA A 190 17.13 3.20 -0.31
CA ALA A 190 18.00 2.07 -0.66
C ALA A 190 17.44 1.25 -1.83
N VAL A 191 16.12 0.97 -1.82
CA VAL A 191 15.42 0.25 -2.91
C VAL A 191 15.44 1.05 -4.21
N SER A 192 15.21 2.36 -4.14
CA SER A 192 15.25 3.23 -5.32
C SER A 192 16.65 3.34 -5.90
N LEU A 193 17.68 3.45 -5.06
CA LEU A 193 19.10 3.43 -5.48
C LEU A 193 19.44 2.11 -6.18
N ALA A 194 18.99 0.97 -5.65
CA ALA A 194 19.29 -0.34 -6.21
C ALA A 194 18.51 -0.63 -7.50
N PHE A 195 17.23 -0.27 -7.56
CA PHE A 195 16.30 -0.76 -8.58
C PHE A 195 15.50 0.31 -9.31
N GLY A 196 15.64 1.58 -8.93
CA GLY A 196 14.96 2.69 -9.61
C GLY A 196 15.38 2.80 -11.08
N ARG A 197 14.58 3.46 -11.89
CA ARG A 197 14.82 3.61 -13.34
C ARG A 197 16.15 4.25 -13.70
N ALA A 198 16.75 5.00 -12.79
CA ALA A 198 18.08 5.62 -12.95
C ALA A 198 19.21 4.75 -12.35
N SER A 199 18.93 3.57 -11.80
CA SER A 199 19.95 2.68 -11.24
C SER A 199 20.74 1.98 -12.35
N GLU A 200 21.99 1.63 -12.04
CA GLU A 200 22.84 0.82 -12.92
C GLU A 200 22.18 -0.54 -13.21
N PHE A 201 21.57 -1.15 -12.20
CA PHE A 201 20.83 -2.41 -12.33
C PHE A 201 19.74 -2.31 -13.37
N TYR A 202 18.84 -1.32 -13.25
CA TYR A 202 17.75 -1.16 -14.22
C TYR A 202 18.27 -0.87 -15.62
N CYS A 203 19.14 0.10 -15.78
CA CYS A 203 19.67 0.53 -17.09
C CYS A 203 20.35 -0.64 -17.83
N ARG A 204 21.17 -1.40 -17.11
CA ARG A 204 21.87 -2.56 -17.67
C ARG A 204 20.89 -3.65 -18.12
N TYR A 205 20.07 -4.16 -17.22
CA TYR A 205 19.23 -5.32 -17.52
C TYR A 205 18.02 -4.99 -18.39
N TYR A 206 17.60 -3.73 -18.43
CA TYR A 206 16.64 -3.25 -19.41
C TYR A 206 17.25 -3.23 -20.83
N SER A 207 18.49 -2.73 -20.97
CA SER A 207 19.19 -2.73 -22.27
C SER A 207 19.51 -4.14 -22.77
N GLU A 208 19.75 -5.10 -21.88
CA GLU A 208 19.93 -6.52 -22.19
C GLU A 208 18.59 -7.23 -22.51
N GLY A 209 17.43 -6.58 -22.36
CA GLY A 209 16.10 -7.14 -22.59
C GLY A 209 15.61 -8.13 -21.52
N LEU A 210 16.29 -8.20 -20.37
CA LEU A 210 15.90 -9.03 -19.25
C LEU A 210 14.75 -8.41 -18.45
N LEU A 211 14.77 -7.07 -18.27
CA LEU A 211 13.71 -6.31 -17.62
C LEU A 211 12.78 -5.70 -18.66
N GLY A 212 11.47 -5.75 -18.40
CA GLY A 212 10.45 -5.08 -19.21
C GLY A 212 10.07 -3.69 -18.67
N GLU A 213 9.23 -2.97 -19.44
CA GLU A 213 8.71 -1.66 -19.03
C GLU A 213 7.92 -1.65 -17.73
N ARG A 214 7.33 -2.80 -17.38
CA ARG A 214 6.54 -3.00 -16.16
C ARG A 214 7.40 -3.31 -14.92
N PHE A 215 8.73 -3.31 -15.05
CA PHE A 215 9.60 -3.50 -13.90
C PHE A 215 9.39 -2.39 -12.89
N TRP A 216 9.15 -2.79 -11.65
CA TRP A 216 8.91 -1.89 -10.52
C TRP A 216 9.48 -2.50 -9.24
N ALA A 217 10.02 -1.66 -8.39
CA ALA A 217 10.48 -2.03 -7.06
C ALA A 217 10.02 -1.00 -6.04
N GLY A 218 9.69 -1.46 -4.84
CA GLY A 218 9.24 -0.57 -3.77
C GLY A 218 9.26 -1.24 -2.41
N TYR A 219 9.07 -0.44 -1.38
CA TYR A 219 8.94 -0.88 0.00
C TYR A 219 7.54 -0.56 0.50
N SER A 220 6.90 -1.55 1.11
CA SER A 220 5.58 -1.42 1.73
C SER A 220 5.67 -1.77 3.20
N ARG A 221 5.00 -0.96 4.03
CA ARG A 221 4.82 -1.23 5.45
C ARG A 221 3.41 -0.87 5.90
N MET A 222 2.92 -1.60 6.84
CA MET A 222 1.75 -1.27 7.65
C MET A 222 1.89 -1.99 8.99
N ARG A 223 0.97 -1.79 9.91
CA ARG A 223 1.04 -2.40 11.23
C ARG A 223 1.16 -3.93 11.13
N GLY A 224 2.25 -4.48 11.66
CA GLY A 224 2.55 -5.93 11.64
C GLY A 224 3.13 -6.47 10.34
N MET A 225 3.39 -5.63 9.34
CA MET A 225 3.90 -6.03 8.04
C MET A 225 4.95 -5.06 7.51
N ALA A 226 6.03 -5.61 6.94
CA ALA A 226 7.00 -4.85 6.17
C ALA A 226 7.67 -5.75 5.13
N HIS A 227 7.77 -5.29 3.89
CA HIS A 227 8.49 -6.03 2.83
C HIS A 227 8.93 -5.12 1.68
N ILE A 228 9.99 -5.54 1.01
CA ILE A 228 10.37 -5.02 -0.30
C ILE A 228 9.68 -5.89 -1.34
N THR A 229 9.15 -5.29 -2.38
CA THR A 229 8.61 -5.99 -3.55
C THR A 229 9.34 -5.54 -4.79
N VAL A 230 9.69 -6.49 -5.66
CA VAL A 230 10.12 -6.25 -7.04
C VAL A 230 9.20 -7.05 -7.95
N SER A 231 8.65 -6.41 -8.97
CA SER A 231 7.70 -7.02 -9.88
C SER A 231 7.97 -6.64 -11.33
N GLY A 232 7.49 -7.46 -12.24
CA GLY A 232 7.66 -7.20 -13.66
C GLY A 232 7.14 -8.33 -14.55
N SER A 233 7.55 -8.26 -15.81
CA SER A 233 7.32 -9.30 -16.80
C SER A 233 8.61 -9.64 -17.53
N GLY A 234 8.83 -10.90 -17.82
CA GLY A 234 10.04 -11.35 -18.49
C GLY A 234 10.09 -12.87 -18.62
N LYS A 235 11.03 -13.36 -19.43
CA LYS A 235 11.18 -14.80 -19.72
C LYS A 235 11.92 -15.55 -18.61
N GLU A 236 12.70 -14.86 -17.81
CA GLU A 236 13.61 -15.43 -16.83
C GLU A 236 13.36 -14.84 -15.41
N PRO A 237 12.17 -15.03 -14.81
CA PRO A 237 11.80 -14.43 -13.52
C PRO A 237 12.78 -14.75 -12.38
N GLU A 238 13.18 -16.01 -12.25
CA GLU A 238 14.11 -16.46 -11.21
C GLU A 238 15.48 -15.79 -11.35
N ARG A 239 15.97 -15.63 -12.60
CA ARG A 239 17.22 -14.92 -12.86
C ARG A 239 17.17 -13.47 -12.45
N VAL A 240 16.03 -12.78 -12.70
CA VAL A 240 15.83 -11.41 -12.25
C VAL A 240 15.92 -11.34 -10.72
N MET A 241 15.27 -12.28 -10.01
CA MET A 241 15.35 -12.35 -8.56
C MET A 241 16.80 -12.58 -8.08
N GLU A 242 17.50 -13.57 -8.63
CA GLU A 242 18.90 -13.86 -8.27
C GLU A 242 19.80 -12.64 -8.44
N LEU A 243 19.68 -11.93 -9.57
CA LEU A 243 20.45 -10.74 -9.85
C LEU A 243 20.12 -9.60 -8.91
N ALA A 244 18.84 -9.41 -8.59
CA ALA A 244 18.40 -8.37 -7.66
C ALA A 244 18.87 -8.64 -6.23
N LEU A 245 18.80 -9.89 -5.75
CA LEU A 245 19.34 -10.27 -4.44
C LEU A 245 20.87 -10.09 -4.39
N ARG A 246 21.56 -10.44 -5.47
CA ARG A 246 23.00 -10.20 -5.60
C ARG A 246 23.34 -8.71 -5.58
N GLU A 247 22.60 -7.87 -6.30
CA GLU A 247 22.78 -6.42 -6.27
C GLU A 247 22.74 -5.87 -4.85
N LEU A 248 21.74 -6.25 -4.05
CA LEU A 248 21.64 -5.83 -2.66
C LEU A 248 22.87 -6.26 -1.84
N GLU A 249 23.37 -7.50 -2.01
CA GLU A 249 24.55 -7.98 -1.30
C GLU A 249 25.85 -7.28 -1.76
N GLU A 250 25.97 -6.96 -3.04
CA GLU A 250 27.10 -6.20 -3.56
C GLU A 250 27.10 -4.77 -3.03
N ARG A 251 25.93 -4.13 -2.95
CA ARG A 251 25.80 -2.76 -2.41
C ARG A 251 26.03 -2.67 -0.90
N LYS A 252 25.87 -3.75 -0.14
CA LYS A 252 26.33 -3.83 1.25
C LYS A 252 27.85 -3.77 1.39
N LYS A 253 28.59 -4.23 0.37
CA LYS A 253 30.06 -4.20 0.33
C LYS A 253 30.62 -2.93 -0.28
N SER A 254 29.92 -2.41 -1.29
CA SER A 254 30.30 -1.21 -2.03
C SER A 254 29.07 -0.34 -2.20
N PHE A 255 28.87 0.58 -1.27
CA PHE A 255 27.72 1.48 -1.26
C PHE A 255 27.68 2.37 -2.51
N PHE A 256 26.55 2.93 -2.78
CA PHE A 256 26.33 3.87 -3.88
C PHE A 256 27.19 5.13 -3.74
N THR A 257 27.49 5.80 -4.84
CA THR A 257 28.21 7.05 -4.81
C THR A 257 27.39 8.17 -4.17
N HIS A 258 28.09 9.16 -3.62
CA HIS A 258 27.44 10.38 -3.08
C HIS A 258 26.49 11.05 -4.10
N GLY A 259 26.88 11.06 -5.38
CA GLY A 259 26.06 11.64 -6.45
C GLY A 259 24.74 10.87 -6.68
N GLU A 260 24.78 9.55 -6.65
CA GLU A 260 23.57 8.70 -6.74
C GLU A 260 22.65 8.92 -5.54
N PHE A 261 23.21 8.90 -4.33
CA PHE A 261 22.45 9.18 -3.12
C PHE A 261 21.77 10.54 -3.17
N LEU A 262 22.48 11.60 -3.51
CA LEU A 262 21.91 12.95 -3.60
C LEU A 262 20.81 13.05 -4.66
N ARG A 263 20.96 12.36 -5.80
CA ARG A 263 19.93 12.33 -6.84
C ARG A 263 18.64 11.71 -6.32
N GLU A 264 18.72 10.52 -5.71
CA GLU A 264 17.54 9.81 -5.20
C GLU A 264 16.89 10.56 -4.02
N LYS A 265 17.71 11.11 -3.12
CA LYS A 265 17.20 11.94 -2.02
C LYS A 265 16.44 13.16 -2.52
N ARG A 266 16.95 13.84 -3.56
CA ARG A 266 16.29 14.99 -4.18
C ARG A 266 15.00 14.60 -4.89
N ALA A 267 14.97 13.45 -5.57
CA ALA A 267 13.77 12.92 -6.21
C ALA A 267 12.69 12.63 -5.15
N ALA A 268 13.03 11.88 -4.10
CA ALA A 268 12.10 11.59 -3.01
C ALA A 268 11.59 12.86 -2.30
N TYR A 269 12.47 13.86 -2.12
CA TYR A 269 12.09 15.15 -1.56
C TYR A 269 11.12 15.92 -2.47
N ALA A 270 11.37 15.91 -3.79
CA ALA A 270 10.48 16.54 -4.76
C ALA A 270 9.11 15.86 -4.82
N ASP A 271 9.08 14.53 -4.79
CA ASP A 271 7.83 13.75 -4.75
C ASP A 271 7.00 14.09 -3.50
N CYS A 272 7.65 14.19 -2.33
CA CYS A 272 7.01 14.59 -1.09
C CYS A 272 6.45 16.02 -1.17
N LEU A 273 7.18 16.96 -1.76
CA LEU A 273 6.70 18.33 -1.97
C LEU A 273 5.54 18.42 -2.96
N SER A 274 5.46 17.53 -3.95
CA SER A 274 4.41 17.54 -4.96
C SER A 274 3.00 17.32 -4.40
N VAL A 275 2.88 16.74 -3.20
CA VAL A 275 1.62 16.62 -2.46
C VAL A 275 0.97 17.99 -2.25
N PHE A 276 1.76 19.05 -2.09
CA PHE A 276 1.27 20.41 -1.85
C PHE A 276 0.78 21.15 -3.10
N ASP A 277 0.92 20.55 -4.28
CA ASP A 277 0.42 21.11 -5.54
C ASP A 277 -1.07 20.89 -5.75
N SER A 278 -1.71 20.00 -4.95
CA SER A 278 -3.10 19.63 -5.06
C SER A 278 -3.82 19.65 -3.71
N GLY A 279 -4.93 20.40 -3.62
CA GLY A 279 -5.76 20.41 -2.41
C GLY A 279 -6.36 19.03 -2.08
N GLU A 280 -6.62 18.19 -3.08
CA GLU A 280 -7.09 16.81 -2.88
C GLU A 280 -5.99 15.93 -2.28
N ASP A 281 -4.74 16.05 -2.77
CA ASP A 281 -3.61 15.28 -2.25
C ASP A 281 -3.28 15.72 -0.82
N ILE A 282 -3.26 17.04 -0.53
CA ILE A 282 -3.09 17.55 0.83
C ILE A 282 -4.17 16.95 1.76
N ALA A 283 -5.46 17.07 1.40
CA ALA A 283 -6.53 16.55 2.23
C ALA A 283 -6.43 15.06 2.47
N SER A 284 -6.08 14.28 1.44
CA SER A 284 -5.93 12.82 1.50
C SER A 284 -4.78 12.40 2.41
N VAL A 285 -3.59 13.00 2.24
CA VAL A 285 -2.40 12.68 3.03
C VAL A 285 -2.61 13.04 4.50
N PHE A 286 -3.03 14.27 4.81
CA PHE A 286 -3.25 14.70 6.19
C PHE A 286 -4.40 13.94 6.89
N ALA A 287 -5.46 13.55 6.15
CA ALA A 287 -6.49 12.67 6.71
C ALA A 287 -5.93 11.28 7.08
N SER A 288 -4.99 10.78 6.29
CA SER A 288 -4.28 9.52 6.56
C SER A 288 -3.34 9.66 7.75
N ASP A 289 -2.61 10.78 7.84
CA ASP A 289 -1.62 11.06 8.89
C ASP A 289 -2.24 11.25 10.27
N ALA A 290 -3.50 11.71 10.33
CA ALA A 290 -4.23 11.87 11.60
C ALA A 290 -4.29 10.59 12.47
N ARG A 291 -3.94 9.42 11.90
CA ARG A 291 -3.86 8.13 12.60
C ARG A 291 -2.45 7.75 13.04
N ARG A 292 -1.44 8.45 12.52
CA ARG A 292 -0.02 8.21 12.74
C ARG A 292 0.51 9.16 13.81
N GLY A 293 1.68 8.89 14.31
CA GLY A 293 2.39 9.77 15.24
C GLY A 293 3.25 10.84 14.56
N TYR A 294 3.04 11.08 13.25
CA TYR A 294 3.78 12.04 12.43
C TYR A 294 2.91 12.46 11.23
N ASP A 295 3.28 13.56 10.57
CA ASP A 295 2.59 14.10 9.40
C ASP A 295 3.54 14.32 8.21
N GLU A 296 3.01 14.86 7.11
CA GLU A 296 3.79 15.11 5.88
C GLU A 296 4.91 16.14 6.06
N TYR A 297 4.77 17.09 6.99
CA TYR A 297 5.87 18.01 7.32
C TYR A 297 7.03 17.27 8.01
N ASP A 298 6.72 16.31 8.87
CA ASP A 298 7.72 15.41 9.45
C ASP A 298 8.42 14.58 8.38
N CYS A 299 7.67 14.07 7.37
CA CYS A 299 8.24 13.34 6.24
C CYS A 299 9.25 14.19 5.45
N ILE A 300 8.94 15.46 5.20
CA ILE A 300 9.85 16.42 4.57
C ILE A 300 11.14 16.57 5.39
N GLU A 301 11.03 16.77 6.71
CA GLU A 301 12.19 16.93 7.60
C GLU A 301 13.01 15.64 7.71
N ILE A 302 12.36 14.47 7.72
CA ILE A 302 13.02 13.18 7.66
C ILE A 302 13.87 13.08 6.39
N LEU A 303 13.29 13.36 5.22
CA LEU A 303 14.02 13.32 3.95
C LEU A 303 15.16 14.35 3.92
N ARG A 304 14.94 15.57 4.44
CA ARG A 304 15.96 16.60 4.53
C ARG A 304 17.15 16.16 5.38
N SER A 305 16.89 15.50 6.51
CA SER A 305 17.91 15.03 7.44
C SER A 305 18.51 13.66 7.12
N LEU A 306 17.95 12.93 6.13
CA LEU A 306 18.39 11.58 5.76
C LEU A 306 19.84 11.60 5.28
N THR A 307 20.68 10.71 5.81
CA THR A 307 22.11 10.57 5.50
C THR A 307 22.40 9.27 4.75
N GLU A 308 23.56 9.22 4.09
CA GLU A 308 24.07 7.98 3.48
C GLU A 308 24.22 6.86 4.50
N GLU A 309 24.65 7.18 5.71
CA GLU A 309 24.81 6.21 6.81
C GLU A 309 23.46 5.62 7.22
N ASP A 310 22.38 6.42 7.25
CA ASP A 310 21.04 5.92 7.54
C ASP A 310 20.59 4.90 6.45
N VAL A 311 20.82 5.23 5.19
CA VAL A 311 20.48 4.37 4.03
C VAL A 311 21.35 3.12 4.00
N PHE A 312 22.65 3.24 4.25
CA PHE A 312 23.57 2.11 4.31
C PHE A 312 23.19 1.14 5.44
N ARG A 313 22.87 1.66 6.62
CA ARG A 313 22.43 0.87 7.77
C ARG A 313 21.13 0.12 7.46
N ALA A 314 20.17 0.80 6.80
CA ALA A 314 18.92 0.19 6.37
C ALA A 314 19.16 -0.93 5.34
N LEU A 315 20.04 -0.71 4.37
CA LEU A 315 20.45 -1.72 3.38
C LEU A 315 21.09 -2.95 4.05
N CYS A 316 22.00 -2.73 5.00
CA CYS A 316 22.69 -3.82 5.72
C CYS A 316 21.72 -4.66 6.57
N ALA A 317 20.60 -4.08 7.01
CA ALA A 317 19.58 -4.79 7.79
C ALA A 317 18.66 -5.70 6.95
N ILE A 318 18.71 -5.62 5.63
CA ILE A 318 17.89 -6.45 4.73
C ILE A 318 18.47 -7.86 4.71
N ASP A 319 17.71 -8.85 5.24
CA ASP A 319 18.07 -10.27 5.11
C ASP A 319 17.47 -10.84 3.81
N ILE A 320 18.31 -11.00 2.78
CA ILE A 320 17.89 -11.49 1.46
C ILE A 320 17.41 -12.95 1.49
N ASN A 321 17.81 -13.74 2.51
CA ASN A 321 17.40 -15.14 2.61
C ASN A 321 15.90 -15.27 3.00
N ASN A 322 15.31 -14.20 3.54
CA ASN A 322 13.90 -14.17 3.92
C ASN A 322 13.04 -13.66 2.76
N SER A 323 13.08 -14.35 1.63
CA SER A 323 12.46 -13.93 0.38
C SER A 323 11.53 -14.99 -0.20
N ALA A 324 10.55 -14.54 -0.99
CA ALA A 324 9.60 -15.37 -1.71
C ALA A 324 9.40 -14.85 -3.13
N ILE A 325 9.05 -15.75 -4.06
CA ILE A 325 8.67 -15.38 -5.42
C ILE A 325 7.34 -16.00 -5.82
N CYS A 326 6.50 -15.23 -6.50
CA CYS A 326 5.32 -15.70 -7.19
C CYS A 326 5.46 -15.44 -8.69
N ILE A 327 5.27 -16.50 -9.49
CA ILE A 327 5.39 -16.44 -10.95
C ILE A 327 4.07 -16.91 -11.56
N ALA A 328 3.56 -16.16 -12.53
CA ALA A 328 2.47 -16.60 -13.40
C ALA A 328 3.01 -16.89 -14.80
N GLU A 329 2.76 -18.11 -15.27
CA GLU A 329 3.12 -18.55 -16.62
C GLU A 329 1.95 -19.24 -17.31
N ASN A 330 2.01 -19.35 -18.64
CA ASN A 330 0.97 -20.04 -19.39
C ASN A 330 1.07 -21.55 -19.21
N ALA A 331 -0.04 -22.18 -18.81
CA ALA A 331 -0.14 -23.64 -18.63
C ALA A 331 0.22 -24.45 -19.90
N LYS A 332 0.08 -23.83 -21.09
CA LYS A 332 0.32 -24.48 -22.40
C LYS A 332 1.81 -24.53 -22.82
N GLY A 333 2.72 -23.99 -22.00
CA GLY A 333 4.15 -23.91 -22.34
C GLY A 333 4.94 -25.22 -22.19
N LYS A 334 4.39 -26.27 -21.55
CA LYS A 334 5.09 -27.55 -21.35
C LYS A 334 4.90 -28.60 -22.46
N ASP A 335 4.04 -28.35 -23.44
CA ASP A 335 3.69 -29.35 -24.47
C ASP A 335 4.26 -29.02 -25.88
N LYS A 336 5.32 -28.24 -25.99
CA LYS A 336 6.05 -28.01 -27.25
C LYS A 336 7.55 -28.32 -27.11
N SER A 337 7.83 -29.57 -26.72
CA SER A 337 9.08 -30.24 -27.03
C SER A 337 8.74 -31.61 -27.58
N LEU A 338 8.38 -31.64 -28.83
CA LEU A 338 8.42 -32.79 -29.71
C LEU A 338 9.17 -32.38 -30.96
#